data_ecfef5a0b535e4903becf8ac32db0c19
#
_entry.id   ecfef5a0b535e4903becf8ac32db0c19
#
_cell.length_a   1.000
_cell.length_b   1.000
_cell.length_c   1.000
_cell.angle_alpha   90.00
_cell.angle_beta   90.00
_cell.angle_gamma   90.00
#
_symmetry.space_group_name_H-M   'P 1'
#
loop_
_entity.id
_entity.type
_entity.pdbx_description
1 polymer ?
#
loop_
_entity_poly.entity_id
_entity_poly.type
_entity_poly.pdbx_seq_one_letter_code
_entity_poly.pdbx_strand_id
1 'polypeptide(L)' 'MDCRPTQSRIVGDHYEVKVDGAWTPVPYDKINNVVVAPDWGAHVCAPRQVGPNKGVIFCVILPSEG' A
#
# COMPACT_ATOMS: atom_id res chain seq x y z
N MET A 1 10.43 10.41 0.43
CA MET A 1 9.57 9.25 0.75
C MET A 1 9.62 8.28 -0.40
N ASP A 2 9.92 7.04 -0.12
CA ASP A 2 10.08 6.03 -1.16
C ASP A 2 8.76 5.32 -1.39
N CYS A 3 8.20 5.50 -2.58
CA CYS A 3 7.05 4.74 -3.03
C CYS A 3 7.55 3.65 -3.97
N ARG A 4 7.10 2.44 -3.77
CA ARG A 4 7.58 1.29 -4.53
C ARG A 4 6.43 0.40 -4.96
N PRO A 5 6.58 -0.30 -6.08
CA PRO A 5 5.56 -1.24 -6.53
C PRO A 5 5.37 -2.35 -5.49
N THR A 6 4.12 -2.79 -5.34
CA THR A 6 3.80 -3.87 -4.42
C THR A 6 2.60 -4.63 -4.93
N GLN A 7 2.23 -5.67 -4.19
CA GLN A 7 1.03 -6.44 -4.44
C GLN A 7 -0.05 -6.03 -3.44
N SER A 8 -1.30 -6.09 -3.87
CA SER A 8 -2.44 -5.79 -3.01
C SER A 8 -3.42 -6.95 -3.03
N ARG A 9 -4.20 -7.05 -1.96
CA ARG A 9 -5.29 -8.03 -1.88
C ARG A 9 -6.40 -7.48 -1.01
N ILE A 10 -7.58 -8.06 -1.15
CA ILE A 10 -8.73 -7.74 -0.28
C ILE A 10 -8.90 -8.88 0.70
N VAL A 11 -8.97 -8.56 1.98
CA VAL A 11 -9.18 -9.53 3.04
C VAL A 11 -10.38 -9.04 3.85
N GLY A 12 -11.51 -9.76 3.70
CA GLY A 12 -12.74 -9.33 4.37
C GLY A 12 -13.18 -7.96 3.90
N ASP A 13 -13.16 -6.99 4.79
CA ASP A 13 -13.61 -5.62 4.53
C ASP A 13 -12.48 -4.62 4.41
N HIS A 14 -11.23 -5.06 4.26
CA HIS A 14 -10.10 -4.16 4.17
C HIS A 14 -9.11 -4.60 3.11
N TYR A 15 -8.22 -3.68 2.74
CA TYR A 15 -7.12 -3.96 1.83
C TYR A 15 -5.86 -4.29 2.61
N GLU A 16 -5.04 -5.16 2.02
CA GLU A 16 -3.68 -5.40 2.49
C GLU A 16 -2.71 -5.23 1.35
N VAL A 17 -1.54 -4.72 1.65
CA VAL A 17 -0.44 -4.61 0.69
C VAL A 17 0.79 -5.29 1.25
N LYS A 18 1.64 -5.75 0.35
CA LYS A 18 2.89 -6.40 0.74
C LYS A 18 3.94 -5.33 0.95
N VAL A 19 4.40 -5.18 2.19
CA VAL A 19 5.44 -4.21 2.55
C VAL A 19 6.63 -5.01 3.08
N ASP A 20 7.76 -4.90 2.38
CA ASP A 20 8.99 -5.62 2.72
C ASP A 20 8.76 -7.11 2.95
N GLY A 21 7.93 -7.71 2.08
CA GLY A 21 7.65 -9.14 2.12
C GLY A 21 6.55 -9.56 3.08
N ALA A 22 5.91 -8.63 3.79
CA ALA A 22 4.86 -8.95 4.76
C ALA A 22 3.54 -8.30 4.37
N TRP A 23 2.45 -9.06 4.40
CA TRP A 23 1.12 -8.51 4.19
C TRP A 23 0.75 -7.59 5.35
N THR A 24 0.37 -6.36 5.02
CA THR A 24 0.14 -5.30 6.00
C THR A 24 -1.23 -4.68 5.75
N PRO A 25 -2.11 -4.61 6.76
CA PRO A 25 -3.41 -3.97 6.58
C PRO A 25 -3.26 -2.49 6.26
N VAL A 26 -4.15 -1.98 5.39
CA VAL A 26 -4.11 -0.59 4.94
C VAL A 26 -5.33 0.13 5.49
N PRO A 27 -5.14 1.18 6.33
CA PRO A 27 -6.26 2.03 6.73
C PRO A 27 -6.87 2.72 5.52
N TYR A 28 -8.19 2.87 5.50
CA TYR A 28 -8.88 3.48 4.37
C TYR A 28 -8.41 4.90 4.08
N ASP A 29 -8.06 5.66 5.11
CA ASP A 29 -7.61 7.03 4.96
C ASP A 29 -6.21 7.15 4.34
N LYS A 30 -5.53 6.03 4.18
CA LYS A 30 -4.21 6.00 3.52
C LYS A 30 -4.29 5.59 2.05
N ILE A 31 -5.46 5.22 1.56
CA ILE A 31 -5.65 4.83 0.17
C ILE A 31 -5.83 6.09 -0.67
N ASN A 32 -5.00 6.25 -1.68
CA ASN A 32 -5.09 7.37 -2.60
C ASN A 32 -5.72 6.90 -3.91
N ASN A 33 -6.95 7.34 -4.17
CA ASN A 33 -7.69 6.99 -5.37
C ASN A 33 -7.59 8.04 -6.46
N VAL A 34 -6.89 9.14 -6.21
CA VAL A 34 -6.81 10.26 -7.15
C VAL A 34 -5.66 10.07 -8.13
N VAL A 35 -4.59 9.42 -7.68
CA VAL A 35 -3.39 9.20 -8.49
C VAL A 35 -3.41 7.78 -9.02
N VAL A 36 -3.13 7.65 -10.32
CA VAL A 36 -3.00 6.33 -10.95
C VAL A 36 -1.53 6.13 -11.30
N ALA A 37 -0.98 4.99 -10.86
CA ALA A 37 0.41 4.66 -11.15
C ALA A 37 0.58 4.38 -12.65
N PRO A 38 1.73 4.75 -13.25
CA PRO A 38 1.93 4.56 -14.69
C PRO A 38 1.84 3.12 -15.16
N ASP A 39 2.15 2.17 -14.29
CA ASP A 39 2.11 0.74 -14.62
C ASP A 39 0.78 0.08 -14.24
N TRP A 40 -0.18 0.87 -13.76
CA TRP A 40 -1.49 0.41 -13.31
C TRP A 40 -1.44 -0.58 -12.15
N GLY A 41 -0.29 -0.69 -11.49
CA GLY A 41 -0.11 -1.58 -10.35
C GLY A 41 -0.30 -0.87 -9.02
N ALA A 42 -0.31 -1.65 -7.94
CA ALA A 42 -0.34 -1.10 -6.59
C ALA A 42 1.04 -0.56 -6.22
N HIS A 43 1.05 0.55 -5.49
CA HIS A 43 2.28 1.15 -4.96
C HIS A 43 2.06 1.50 -3.50
N VAL A 44 3.09 1.32 -2.70
CA VAL A 44 3.03 1.68 -1.28
C VAL A 44 4.14 2.68 -0.97
N CYS A 45 3.77 3.72 -0.22
CA CYS A 45 4.71 4.70 0.30
C CYS A 45 4.81 4.50 1.80
N ALA A 46 5.94 3.95 2.25
CA ALA A 46 6.11 3.57 3.64
C ALA A 46 7.59 3.57 4.00
N PRO A 47 7.92 3.81 5.28
CA PRO A 47 9.29 3.64 5.74
C PRO A 47 9.64 2.15 5.80
N ARG A 48 10.92 1.86 6.04
CA ARG A 48 11.34 0.49 6.28
C ARG A 48 10.61 -0.06 7.49
N GLN A 49 10.15 -1.29 7.38
CA GLN A 49 9.33 -1.93 8.40
C GLN A 49 10.20 -2.57 9.47
N VAL A 50 10.91 -1.73 10.22
CA VAL A 50 11.81 -2.18 11.29
C VAL A 50 11.52 -1.37 12.55
N GLY A 51 11.61 -2.02 13.69
CA GLY A 51 11.41 -1.36 14.99
C GLY A 51 10.06 -0.66 15.07
N PRO A 52 10.05 0.64 15.47
CA PRO A 52 8.80 1.36 15.65
C PRO A 52 8.06 1.66 14.34
N ASN A 53 8.71 1.47 13.19
CA ASN A 53 8.07 1.70 11.90
C ASN A 53 7.27 0.50 11.40
N LYS A 54 7.29 -0.60 12.12
CA LYS A 54 6.57 -1.80 11.70
C LYS A 54 5.07 -1.52 11.64
N GLY A 55 4.47 -1.75 10.47
CA GLY A 55 3.05 -1.50 10.25
C GLY A 55 2.71 -0.07 9.86
N VAL A 56 3.69 0.84 9.80
CA VAL A 56 3.44 2.22 9.42
C VAL A 56 3.35 2.32 7.89
N ILE A 57 2.27 2.94 7.40
CA ILE A 57 2.07 3.19 5.98
C ILE A 57 1.71 4.67 5.82
N PHE A 58 2.41 5.38 4.94
CA PHE A 58 2.11 6.78 4.67
C PHE A 58 0.95 6.91 3.69
N CYS A 59 0.99 6.17 2.58
CA CYS A 59 -0.12 6.12 1.64
C CYS A 59 0.03 4.90 0.73
N VAL A 60 -1.09 4.54 0.10
CA VAL A 60 -1.13 3.42 -0.86
C VAL A 60 -1.87 3.90 -2.10
N ILE A 61 -1.30 3.60 -3.27
CA ILE A 61 -1.95 3.80 -4.55
C ILE A 61 -2.41 2.43 -5.02
N LEU A 62 -3.71 2.26 -5.18
CA LEU A 62 -4.27 0.99 -5.63
C LEU A 62 -4.51 1.04 -7.14
N PRO A 63 -4.48 -0.14 -7.81
CA PRO A 63 -4.79 -0.16 -9.23
C PRO A 63 -6.21 0.32 -9.48
N SER A 64 -6.39 1.02 -10.58
CA SER A 64 -7.73 1.45 -10.99
C SER A 64 -8.51 0.21 -11.40
N GLU A 65 -9.64 0.00 -10.77
CA GLU A 65 -10.61 -0.99 -11.21
C GLU A 65 -11.34 -0.41 -12.40
N GLY A 66 -11.05 -0.93 -13.54
CA GLY A 66 -11.63 -0.45 -14.78
C GLY A 66 -13.13 -0.54 -14.84
#